data_62f106df4975b9424e072902f47bff1b
#
_entry.id   62f106df4975b9424e072902f47bff1b
#
_cell.length_a   1.000
_cell.length_b   1.000
_cell.length_c   1.000
_cell.angle_alpha   90.00
_cell.angle_beta   90.00
_cell.angle_gamma   90.00
#
_symmetry.space_group_name_H-M   'P 1'
#
loop_
_entity.id
_entity.type
_entity.pdbx_description
1 polymer ?
#
loop_
_entity_poly.entity_id
_entity_poly.type
_entity_poly.pdbx_seq_one_letter_code
_entity_poly.pdbx_strand_id
1 'polypeptide(L)'
;MIRFFVSYSRADDQFLRQFIDILERTYNRDHFWYDREIPGGSDWWRVLEEEIEKCDIFIALFSNDALESEYCQKELRYAHTLGKPILPVVVRPKTKYPENLFEDMRESMEKIHFINLSQGFSDVMAVMPLIRAINYQVDKLPTAGENENDSTPEIKGLSIDQSIDKFYRYRAEKKWHLTRQLLDNIKNSDDEIPSFFKVDEYLASIDEEEKREHAYTVIKVIANHEDAGLVRSAISDFQAEFPNYDPENVFPAFATKQVVDLIGDPIEWCDVEGRDVEVEDASGYFHMQGSTGGVFSVASFKIAKYAVTNAQYQRFVDADDGYRNPKWWDFSPYADNWRDANKQPKASAEHGANLPRTNVSWFEAIAFCRWLSEKTGKEICLPTEAQWQLAAQGNEPRAYPWGDNFDERYVCHNTKGVVSVTEYASGASPCGAYQMSGNVLEWCLTEWKTDENQLDGRRPRVVRGGSWYKSKEENLKTTYRLMNYPDFRANNRGFRLAMNLT
;
A
#
# COMPACT_ATOMS: atom_id res chain seq x y z
N MET A 1 -25.33 13.02 -9.75
CA MET A 1 -24.63 11.76 -10.11
C MET A 1 -24.20 11.92 -11.54
N ILE A 2 -22.90 11.92 -11.82
CA ILE A 2 -22.32 12.24 -13.14
C ILE A 2 -22.24 10.98 -13.96
N ARG A 3 -22.64 11.04 -15.22
CA ARG A 3 -22.64 9.92 -16.15
C ARG A 3 -21.58 10.12 -17.21
N PHE A 4 -20.71 9.15 -17.36
CA PHE A 4 -19.67 9.15 -18.37
C PHE A 4 -20.02 8.13 -19.48
N PHE A 5 -19.81 8.52 -20.72
CA PHE A 5 -19.80 7.61 -21.85
C PHE A 5 -18.37 7.44 -22.35
N VAL A 6 -17.89 6.20 -22.53
CA VAL A 6 -16.54 5.92 -23.00
C VAL A 6 -16.58 5.24 -24.35
N SER A 7 -16.17 6.00 -25.39
CA SER A 7 -16.02 5.50 -26.76
C SER A 7 -14.63 4.93 -26.98
N TYR A 8 -14.54 3.71 -27.53
CA TYR A 8 -13.26 3.01 -27.72
C TYR A 8 -13.33 2.00 -28.85
N SER A 9 -12.18 1.61 -29.43
CA SER A 9 -12.09 0.46 -30.34
C SER A 9 -11.94 -0.85 -29.54
N ARG A 10 -12.58 -1.92 -29.99
CA ARG A 10 -12.40 -3.26 -29.38
C ARG A 10 -10.95 -3.74 -29.35
N ALA A 11 -10.11 -3.22 -30.23
CA ALA A 11 -8.67 -3.46 -30.21
C ALA A 11 -7.97 -2.87 -28.96
N ASP A 12 -8.62 -1.92 -28.28
CA ASP A 12 -8.14 -1.24 -27.06
C ASP A 12 -8.77 -1.79 -25.78
N ASP A 13 -9.45 -2.94 -25.83
CA ASP A 13 -10.18 -3.53 -24.70
C ASP A 13 -9.32 -3.71 -23.42
N GLN A 14 -8.07 -4.11 -23.56
CA GLN A 14 -7.16 -4.27 -22.43
C GLN A 14 -6.87 -2.91 -21.75
N PHE A 15 -6.66 -1.87 -22.55
CA PHE A 15 -6.47 -0.52 -22.02
C PHE A 15 -7.75 -0.02 -21.37
N LEU A 16 -8.92 -0.21 -22.01
CA LEU A 16 -10.21 0.19 -21.45
C LEU A 16 -10.46 -0.41 -20.07
N ARG A 17 -10.18 -1.70 -19.87
CA ARG A 17 -10.38 -2.35 -18.55
C ARG A 17 -9.58 -1.67 -17.45
N GLN A 18 -8.31 -1.38 -17.70
CA GLN A 18 -7.44 -0.68 -16.76
C GLN A 18 -7.91 0.76 -16.54
N PHE A 19 -8.32 1.43 -17.62
CA PHE A 19 -8.83 2.80 -17.58
C PHE A 19 -10.09 2.91 -16.73
N ILE A 20 -11.08 2.04 -16.96
CA ILE A 20 -12.33 2.00 -16.20
C ILE A 20 -12.05 1.65 -14.73
N ASP A 21 -11.21 0.67 -14.43
CA ASP A 21 -10.85 0.31 -13.06
C ASP A 21 -10.28 1.50 -12.27
N ILE A 22 -9.43 2.32 -12.88
CA ILE A 22 -8.89 3.54 -12.28
C ILE A 22 -10.00 4.58 -12.06
N LEU A 23 -10.86 4.80 -13.05
CA LEU A 23 -11.93 5.80 -12.94
C LEU A 23 -13.04 5.37 -11.98
N GLU A 24 -13.43 4.08 -11.96
CA GLU A 24 -14.43 3.54 -11.03
C GLU A 24 -14.01 3.66 -9.56
N ARG A 25 -12.70 3.63 -9.30
CA ARG A 25 -12.16 3.85 -7.95
C ARG A 25 -12.19 5.31 -7.51
N THR A 26 -12.16 6.22 -8.46
CA THR A 26 -12.21 7.68 -8.21
C THR A 26 -13.64 8.20 -8.18
N TYR A 27 -14.44 7.68 -9.11
CA TYR A 27 -15.82 8.08 -9.34
C TYR A 27 -16.67 6.81 -9.27
N ASN A 28 -17.76 6.71 -8.60
CA ASN A 28 -18.54 5.51 -8.35
C ASN A 28 -18.87 4.71 -9.64
N ARG A 29 -18.85 3.36 -9.56
CA ARG A 29 -18.99 2.43 -10.68
C ARG A 29 -20.23 2.66 -11.58
N ASP A 30 -21.34 3.09 -11.03
CA ASP A 30 -22.60 3.32 -11.74
C ASP A 30 -22.57 4.51 -12.72
N HIS A 31 -21.40 5.16 -12.89
CA HIS A 31 -21.26 6.36 -13.69
C HIS A 31 -20.62 6.15 -15.07
N PHE A 32 -20.05 4.98 -15.35
CA PHE A 32 -19.33 4.71 -16.60
C PHE A 32 -20.09 3.75 -17.48
N TRP A 33 -20.47 4.21 -18.68
CA TRP A 33 -21.11 3.40 -19.68
C TRP A 33 -20.19 3.19 -20.89
N TYR A 34 -20.17 1.96 -21.44
CA TYR A 34 -19.45 1.54 -22.65
C TYR A 34 -20.11 0.32 -23.28
N ASP A 35 -19.84 0.03 -24.57
CA ASP A 35 -20.63 -0.85 -25.45
C ASP A 35 -20.79 -2.33 -25.02
N ARG A 36 -20.11 -2.80 -23.98
CA ARG A 36 -20.29 -4.18 -23.45
C ARG A 36 -21.64 -4.42 -22.76
N GLU A 37 -22.35 -3.39 -22.43
CA GLU A 37 -23.61 -3.47 -21.68
C GLU A 37 -24.83 -3.59 -22.59
N ILE A 38 -24.63 -3.71 -23.93
CA ILE A 38 -25.75 -3.80 -24.89
C ILE A 38 -26.29 -5.22 -24.92
N PRO A 39 -27.59 -5.45 -24.61
CA PRO A 39 -28.22 -6.76 -24.69
C PRO A 39 -28.27 -7.26 -26.14
N GLY A 40 -27.98 -8.54 -26.37
CA GLY A 40 -28.10 -9.16 -27.68
C GLY A 40 -29.54 -9.07 -28.22
N GLY A 41 -29.70 -8.60 -29.48
CA GLY A 41 -30.99 -8.46 -30.15
C GLY A 41 -31.64 -7.09 -30.04
N SER A 42 -31.03 -6.11 -29.35
CA SER A 42 -31.47 -4.72 -29.34
C SER A 42 -31.05 -3.98 -30.62
N ASP A 43 -31.76 -2.89 -30.96
CA ASP A 43 -31.29 -1.91 -31.94
C ASP A 43 -30.09 -1.20 -31.35
N TRP A 44 -28.93 -1.74 -31.64
CA TRP A 44 -27.64 -1.40 -31.02
C TRP A 44 -27.30 0.11 -31.13
N TRP A 45 -27.59 0.72 -32.31
CA TRP A 45 -27.28 2.15 -32.50
C TRP A 45 -28.18 3.05 -31.66
N ARG A 46 -29.47 2.71 -31.56
CA ARG A 46 -30.43 3.45 -30.76
C ARG A 46 -30.06 3.44 -29.27
N VAL A 47 -29.57 2.31 -28.76
CA VAL A 47 -29.11 2.23 -27.36
C VAL A 47 -27.91 3.13 -27.15
N LEU A 48 -26.95 3.18 -28.07
CA LEU A 48 -25.80 4.08 -28.00
C LEU A 48 -26.22 5.56 -28.00
N GLU A 49 -27.12 5.94 -28.91
CA GLU A 49 -27.67 7.30 -28.99
C GLU A 49 -28.30 7.69 -27.64
N GLU A 50 -29.17 6.84 -27.09
CA GLU A 50 -29.82 7.08 -25.79
C GLU A 50 -28.81 7.26 -24.64
N GLU A 51 -27.72 6.48 -24.61
CA GLU A 51 -26.71 6.59 -23.54
C GLU A 51 -25.77 7.79 -23.74
N ILE A 52 -25.46 8.16 -25.00
CA ILE A 52 -24.73 9.41 -25.27
C ILE A 52 -25.60 10.65 -24.90
N GLU A 53 -26.91 10.61 -25.16
CA GLU A 53 -27.83 11.68 -24.74
C GLU A 53 -27.87 11.84 -23.23
N LYS A 54 -27.81 10.74 -22.48
CA LYS A 54 -27.85 10.73 -21.01
C LYS A 54 -26.51 11.07 -20.35
N CYS A 55 -25.40 10.97 -21.08
CA CYS A 55 -24.10 11.23 -20.48
C CYS A 55 -23.89 12.72 -20.24
N ASP A 56 -23.17 13.04 -19.17
CA ASP A 56 -22.74 14.39 -18.83
C ASP A 56 -21.37 14.71 -19.45
N ILE A 57 -20.52 13.71 -19.59
CA ILE A 57 -19.15 13.82 -20.15
C ILE A 57 -18.90 12.63 -21.09
N PHE A 58 -18.41 12.94 -22.29
CA PHE A 58 -18.01 11.95 -23.30
C PHE A 58 -16.49 11.78 -23.31
N ILE A 59 -15.98 10.58 -23.05
CA ILE A 59 -14.55 10.27 -23.10
C ILE A 59 -14.27 9.48 -24.38
N ALA A 60 -13.38 9.99 -25.23
CA ALA A 60 -12.97 9.35 -26.47
C ALA A 60 -11.57 8.77 -26.35
N LEU A 61 -11.42 7.44 -26.36
CA LEU A 61 -10.13 6.76 -26.37
C LEU A 61 -9.59 6.71 -27.80
N PHE A 62 -8.52 7.45 -28.08
CA PHE A 62 -7.93 7.57 -29.42
C PHE A 62 -6.76 6.62 -29.63
N SER A 63 -6.95 5.67 -30.54
CA SER A 63 -5.94 4.86 -31.19
C SER A 63 -6.16 4.92 -32.71
N ASN A 64 -5.24 4.37 -33.52
CA ASN A 64 -5.48 4.27 -34.96
C ASN A 64 -6.73 3.44 -35.25
N ASP A 65 -6.93 2.32 -34.54
CA ASP A 65 -8.12 1.45 -34.70
C ASP A 65 -9.43 2.19 -34.35
N ALA A 66 -9.42 3.05 -33.29
CA ALA A 66 -10.59 3.84 -32.94
C ALA A 66 -10.88 4.94 -33.97
N LEU A 67 -9.83 5.58 -34.49
CA LEU A 67 -9.96 6.62 -35.52
C LEU A 67 -10.38 6.10 -36.88
N GLU A 68 -10.09 4.83 -37.22
CA GLU A 68 -10.55 4.14 -38.43
C GLU A 68 -11.94 3.49 -38.25
N SER A 69 -12.42 3.35 -37.01
CA SER A 69 -13.72 2.76 -36.71
C SER A 69 -14.86 3.72 -37.08
N GLU A 70 -15.70 3.33 -38.04
CA GLU A 70 -16.92 4.08 -38.45
C GLU A 70 -17.85 4.32 -37.24
N TYR A 71 -17.89 3.39 -36.26
CA TYR A 71 -18.73 3.48 -35.08
C TYR A 71 -18.20 4.51 -34.12
N CYS A 72 -16.90 4.48 -33.75
CA CYS A 72 -16.30 5.48 -32.88
C CYS A 72 -16.40 6.90 -33.48
N GLN A 73 -16.27 7.02 -34.79
CA GLN A 73 -16.46 8.29 -35.49
C GLN A 73 -17.92 8.79 -35.41
N LYS A 74 -18.91 7.89 -35.55
CA LYS A 74 -20.34 8.26 -35.41
C LYS A 74 -20.66 8.70 -33.96
N GLU A 75 -20.20 7.95 -32.98
CA GLU A 75 -20.39 8.29 -31.56
C GLU A 75 -19.81 9.65 -31.23
N LEU A 76 -18.57 9.92 -31.66
CA LEU A 76 -17.89 11.20 -31.45
C LEU A 76 -18.63 12.37 -32.10
N ARG A 77 -19.07 12.21 -33.35
CA ARG A 77 -19.86 13.23 -34.07
C ARG A 77 -21.20 13.49 -33.39
N TYR A 78 -21.86 12.42 -32.94
CA TYR A 78 -23.14 12.55 -32.25
C TYR A 78 -23.01 13.29 -30.95
N ALA A 79 -22.02 12.92 -30.12
CA ALA A 79 -21.70 13.63 -28.88
C ALA A 79 -21.38 15.12 -29.13
N HIS A 80 -20.63 15.42 -30.20
CA HIS A 80 -20.32 16.81 -30.59
C HIS A 80 -21.58 17.58 -31.01
N THR A 81 -22.47 16.96 -31.80
CA THR A 81 -23.74 17.57 -32.23
C THR A 81 -24.64 17.92 -31.04
N LEU A 82 -24.59 17.10 -29.99
CA LEU A 82 -25.33 17.33 -28.74
C LEU A 82 -24.63 18.35 -27.81
N GLY A 83 -23.47 18.88 -28.20
CA GLY A 83 -22.71 19.83 -27.38
C GLY A 83 -22.13 19.22 -26.10
N LYS A 84 -21.95 17.86 -26.07
CA LYS A 84 -21.37 17.20 -24.90
C LYS A 84 -19.92 17.62 -24.68
N PRO A 85 -19.46 17.79 -23.42
CA PRO A 85 -18.04 17.91 -23.12
C PRO A 85 -17.28 16.65 -23.58
N ILE A 86 -16.32 16.82 -24.51
CA ILE A 86 -15.53 15.71 -25.05
C ILE A 86 -14.14 15.76 -24.46
N LEU A 87 -13.70 14.63 -23.84
CA LEU A 87 -12.35 14.42 -23.34
C LEU A 87 -11.59 13.43 -24.22
N PRO A 88 -10.69 13.88 -25.10
CA PRO A 88 -9.90 13.02 -25.95
C PRO A 88 -8.68 12.47 -25.23
N VAL A 89 -8.56 11.13 -25.14
CA VAL A 89 -7.48 10.41 -24.49
C VAL A 89 -6.72 9.58 -25.51
N VAL A 90 -5.44 9.87 -25.72
CA VAL A 90 -4.56 9.09 -26.60
C VAL A 90 -4.06 7.85 -25.88
N VAL A 91 -4.39 6.67 -26.38
CA VAL A 91 -4.15 5.39 -25.70
C VAL A 91 -3.02 4.56 -26.30
N ARG A 92 -2.53 4.91 -27.50
CA ARG A 92 -1.40 4.23 -28.14
C ARG A 92 -0.35 5.20 -28.66
N PRO A 93 0.96 4.84 -28.59
CA PRO A 93 2.04 5.67 -29.15
C PRO A 93 1.87 5.86 -30.65
N LYS A 94 2.23 7.05 -31.15
CA LYS A 94 2.24 7.38 -32.58
C LYS A 94 0.86 7.29 -33.25
N THR A 95 -0.23 7.50 -32.49
CA THR A 95 -1.55 7.63 -33.07
C THR A 95 -1.56 8.74 -34.13
N LYS A 96 -1.95 8.40 -35.36
CA LYS A 96 -2.03 9.33 -36.49
C LYS A 96 -3.47 9.77 -36.65
N TYR A 97 -3.70 11.07 -36.69
CA TYR A 97 -5.02 11.63 -36.92
C TYR A 97 -5.25 11.76 -38.44
N PRO A 98 -6.32 11.17 -38.99
CA PRO A 98 -6.70 11.38 -40.39
C PRO A 98 -7.02 12.86 -40.63
N GLU A 99 -6.46 13.43 -41.70
CA GLU A 99 -6.60 14.87 -42.02
C GLU A 99 -8.07 15.31 -42.13
N ASN A 100 -8.96 14.42 -42.53
CA ASN A 100 -10.37 14.70 -42.80
C ASN A 100 -11.31 14.35 -41.63
N LEU A 101 -10.83 13.72 -40.57
CA LEU A 101 -11.69 13.22 -39.50
C LEU A 101 -12.41 14.34 -38.74
N PHE A 102 -11.80 15.50 -38.67
CA PHE A 102 -12.24 16.61 -37.86
C PHE A 102 -12.56 17.89 -38.68
N GLU A 103 -12.77 17.78 -40.01
CA GLU A 103 -13.10 18.96 -40.80
C GLU A 103 -14.33 19.70 -40.26
N ASP A 104 -15.37 18.97 -39.82
CA ASP A 104 -16.61 19.49 -39.25
C ASP A 104 -16.44 19.92 -37.76
N MET A 105 -15.39 19.45 -37.10
CA MET A 105 -15.13 19.64 -35.66
C MET A 105 -13.82 20.41 -35.38
N ARG A 106 -13.12 20.82 -36.44
CA ARG A 106 -11.74 21.36 -36.37
C ARG A 106 -11.63 22.52 -35.38
N GLU A 107 -12.54 23.45 -35.45
CA GLU A 107 -12.52 24.65 -34.59
C GLU A 107 -12.73 24.32 -33.11
N SER A 108 -13.52 23.26 -32.82
CA SER A 108 -13.75 22.78 -31.45
C SER A 108 -12.60 21.93 -30.95
N MET A 109 -12.03 21.06 -31.81
CA MET A 109 -10.96 20.15 -31.44
C MET A 109 -9.58 20.83 -31.33
N GLU A 110 -9.33 21.92 -32.09
CA GLU A 110 -8.09 22.71 -31.94
C GLU A 110 -7.98 23.40 -30.57
N LYS A 111 -9.10 23.60 -29.88
CA LYS A 111 -9.16 24.18 -28.54
C LYS A 111 -9.10 23.15 -27.42
N ILE A 112 -9.18 21.84 -27.75
CA ILE A 112 -9.19 20.75 -26.77
C ILE A 112 -7.77 20.20 -26.62
N HIS A 113 -7.26 20.18 -25.39
CA HIS A 113 -5.99 19.53 -25.08
C HIS A 113 -6.16 18.01 -25.02
N PHE A 114 -5.40 17.28 -25.84
CA PHE A 114 -5.36 15.84 -25.83
C PHE A 114 -4.61 15.32 -24.59
N ILE A 115 -5.22 14.37 -23.92
CA ILE A 115 -4.63 13.70 -22.76
C ILE A 115 -3.86 12.48 -23.25
N ASN A 116 -2.55 12.45 -23.04
CA ASN A 116 -1.70 11.37 -23.56
C ASN A 116 -1.45 10.30 -22.49
N LEU A 117 -2.10 9.16 -22.64
CA LEU A 117 -1.89 7.95 -21.81
C LEU A 117 -1.29 6.79 -22.63
N SER A 118 -0.63 7.08 -23.76
CA SER A 118 -0.07 6.07 -24.65
C SER A 118 1.04 5.21 -24.07
N GLN A 119 1.63 5.63 -22.95
CA GLN A 119 2.61 4.86 -22.17
C GLN A 119 1.93 4.00 -21.08
N GLY A 120 0.60 3.97 -21.05
CA GLY A 120 -0.17 3.30 -20.01
C GLY A 120 -0.29 4.10 -18.73
N PHE A 121 -0.62 3.41 -17.64
CA PHE A 121 -0.89 4.00 -16.32
C PHE A 121 0.30 3.89 -15.35
N SER A 122 1.46 3.48 -15.85
CA SER A 122 2.69 3.35 -15.04
C SER A 122 3.30 4.69 -14.62
N ASP A 123 2.92 5.76 -15.31
CA ASP A 123 3.31 7.12 -14.96
C ASP A 123 2.13 7.88 -14.36
N VAL A 124 2.21 8.16 -13.06
CA VAL A 124 1.23 8.94 -12.31
C VAL A 124 1.03 10.32 -12.91
N MET A 125 2.11 10.93 -13.39
CA MET A 125 2.08 12.25 -14.01
C MET A 125 1.30 12.26 -15.32
N ALA A 126 1.22 11.13 -16.03
CA ALA A 126 0.39 11.00 -17.22
C ALA A 126 -1.12 10.95 -16.93
N VAL A 127 -1.52 10.42 -15.77
CA VAL A 127 -2.94 10.33 -15.36
C VAL A 127 -3.47 11.66 -14.80
N MET A 128 -2.59 12.50 -14.25
CA MET A 128 -2.96 13.80 -13.70
C MET A 128 -3.75 14.72 -14.65
N PRO A 129 -3.35 14.89 -15.94
CA PRO A 129 -4.11 15.68 -16.87
C PRO A 129 -5.54 15.17 -17.09
N LEU A 130 -5.75 13.85 -17.06
CA LEU A 130 -7.08 13.25 -17.19
C LEU A 130 -7.98 13.64 -16.02
N ILE A 131 -7.51 13.45 -14.80
CA ILE A 131 -8.30 13.77 -13.59
C ILE A 131 -8.60 15.26 -13.51
N ARG A 132 -7.63 16.10 -13.84
CA ARG A 132 -7.85 17.57 -13.95
C ARG A 132 -8.95 17.91 -14.97
N ALA A 133 -8.87 17.30 -16.15
CA ALA A 133 -9.83 17.55 -17.20
C ALA A 133 -11.24 17.07 -16.83
N ILE A 134 -11.36 15.91 -16.17
CA ILE A 134 -12.63 15.41 -15.66
C ILE A 134 -13.18 16.37 -14.59
N ASN A 135 -12.40 16.69 -13.57
CA ASN A 135 -12.85 17.58 -12.50
C ASN A 135 -13.26 18.96 -13.04
N TYR A 136 -12.49 19.52 -13.99
CA TYR A 136 -12.85 20.78 -14.65
C TYR A 136 -14.20 20.71 -15.37
N GLN A 137 -14.54 19.60 -16.01
CA GLN A 137 -15.84 19.43 -16.65
C GLN A 137 -16.94 19.17 -15.61
N VAL A 138 -16.64 18.40 -14.56
CA VAL A 138 -17.56 18.14 -13.45
C VAL A 138 -17.95 19.42 -12.74
N ASP A 139 -17.01 20.33 -12.46
CA ASP A 139 -17.26 21.61 -11.81
C ASP A 139 -18.15 22.55 -12.64
N LYS A 140 -18.27 22.29 -13.95
CA LYS A 140 -19.15 23.05 -14.84
C LYS A 140 -20.57 22.47 -14.97
N LEU A 141 -20.80 21.23 -14.50
CA LEU A 141 -22.13 20.63 -14.57
C LEU A 141 -23.05 21.22 -13.51
N PRO A 142 -24.35 21.42 -13.82
CA PRO A 142 -25.34 21.88 -12.83
C PRO A 142 -25.43 20.88 -11.68
N THR A 143 -25.30 21.35 -10.44
CA THR A 143 -25.47 20.48 -9.25
C THR A 143 -26.93 20.04 -9.14
N ALA A 144 -27.15 18.71 -9.06
CA ALA A 144 -28.50 18.14 -8.94
C ALA A 144 -29.14 18.60 -7.61
N GLY A 145 -30.01 19.59 -7.65
CA GLY A 145 -30.76 20.13 -6.52
C GLY A 145 -30.97 21.63 -6.53
N GLU A 146 -30.31 22.36 -7.42
CA GLU A 146 -30.60 23.80 -7.65
C GLU A 146 -31.64 23.89 -8.74
N ASN A 147 -32.75 24.57 -8.43
CA ASN A 147 -33.81 24.89 -9.39
C ASN A 147 -33.21 25.56 -10.62
N GLU A 148 -33.78 25.30 -11.82
CA GLU A 148 -33.39 25.86 -13.13
C GLU A 148 -33.29 27.40 -13.20
N ASN A 149 -33.37 28.10 -12.07
CA ASN A 149 -33.22 29.54 -11.92
C ASN A 149 -31.91 29.99 -11.23
N ASP A 150 -31.01 29.07 -10.86
CA ASP A 150 -29.69 29.47 -10.34
C ASP A 150 -28.65 29.35 -11.45
N SER A 151 -28.73 30.30 -12.39
CA SER A 151 -27.63 30.65 -13.28
C SER A 151 -26.33 30.74 -12.49
N THR A 152 -25.20 30.21 -13.05
CA THR A 152 -23.81 30.36 -12.63
C THR A 152 -23.67 31.34 -11.47
N PRO A 153 -23.21 30.92 -10.25
CA PRO A 153 -23.23 31.79 -9.07
C PRO A 153 -22.68 33.14 -9.49
N GLU A 154 -23.53 34.18 -9.36
CA GLU A 154 -23.21 35.51 -9.82
C GLU A 154 -21.96 36.02 -9.11
N ILE A 155 -20.80 35.77 -9.75
CA ILE A 155 -19.53 36.37 -9.37
C ILE A 155 -19.48 37.82 -9.89
N LYS A 156 -20.34 38.16 -10.86
CA LYS A 156 -20.50 39.50 -11.41
C LYS A 156 -21.39 40.35 -10.51
N GLY A 157 -20.90 41.53 -10.15
CA GLY A 157 -21.66 42.53 -9.37
C GLY A 157 -21.52 42.39 -7.85
N LEU A 158 -20.62 41.55 -7.36
CA LEU A 158 -20.27 41.48 -5.94
C LEU A 158 -19.38 42.68 -5.55
N SER A 159 -19.56 43.21 -4.35
CA SER A 159 -18.59 44.12 -3.75
C SER A 159 -17.27 43.37 -3.46
N ILE A 160 -16.16 44.08 -3.26
CA ILE A 160 -14.87 43.52 -2.89
C ILE A 160 -14.99 42.62 -1.65
N ASP A 161 -15.66 43.08 -0.60
CA ASP A 161 -15.84 42.33 0.65
C ASP A 161 -16.60 41.01 0.42
N GLN A 162 -17.68 41.07 -0.37
CA GLN A 162 -18.46 39.86 -0.73
C GLN A 162 -17.64 38.87 -1.57
N SER A 163 -16.79 39.39 -2.44
CA SER A 163 -15.88 38.56 -3.26
C SER A 163 -14.81 37.89 -2.41
N ILE A 164 -14.25 38.59 -1.42
CA ILE A 164 -13.28 38.06 -0.47
C ILE A 164 -13.91 36.98 0.41
N ASP A 165 -15.14 37.21 0.93
CA ASP A 165 -15.84 36.19 1.73
C ASP A 165 -16.13 34.91 0.92
N LYS A 166 -16.60 35.08 -0.34
CA LYS A 166 -16.83 33.95 -1.24
C LYS A 166 -15.51 33.24 -1.61
N PHE A 167 -14.42 33.99 -1.79
CA PHE A 167 -13.09 33.42 -2.05
C PHE A 167 -12.67 32.45 -0.94
N TYR A 168 -12.74 32.87 0.33
CA TYR A 168 -12.36 31.97 1.45
C TYR A 168 -13.27 30.76 1.52
N ARG A 169 -14.56 30.90 1.27
CA ARG A 169 -15.51 29.80 1.25
C ARG A 169 -15.19 28.79 0.13
N TYR A 170 -15.03 29.25 -1.12
CA TYR A 170 -14.76 28.38 -2.25
C TYR A 170 -13.39 27.72 -2.17
N ARG A 171 -12.39 28.40 -1.61
CA ARG A 171 -11.08 27.82 -1.31
C ARG A 171 -11.20 26.69 -0.29
N ALA A 172 -11.94 26.89 0.79
CA ALA A 172 -12.19 25.84 1.81
C ALA A 172 -12.97 24.64 1.25
N GLU A 173 -13.90 24.89 0.31
CA GLU A 173 -14.67 23.87 -0.41
C GLU A 173 -13.89 23.24 -1.57
N LYS A 174 -12.62 23.64 -1.79
CA LYS A 174 -11.73 23.18 -2.88
C LYS A 174 -12.32 23.43 -4.28
N LYS A 175 -13.17 24.42 -4.44
CA LYS A 175 -13.75 24.86 -5.73
C LYS A 175 -12.78 25.76 -6.48
N TRP A 176 -11.64 25.21 -6.90
CA TRP A 176 -10.47 25.95 -7.42
C TRP A 176 -10.81 26.87 -8.60
N HIS A 177 -11.64 26.40 -9.54
CA HIS A 177 -12.09 27.19 -10.67
C HIS A 177 -12.82 28.47 -10.24
N LEU A 178 -13.82 28.37 -9.35
CA LEU A 178 -14.56 29.52 -8.84
C LEU A 178 -13.68 30.42 -7.98
N THR A 179 -12.76 29.84 -7.20
CA THR A 179 -11.80 30.60 -6.39
C THR A 179 -10.90 31.45 -7.27
N ARG A 180 -10.38 30.89 -8.36
CA ARG A 180 -9.54 31.59 -9.34
C ARG A 180 -10.32 32.70 -10.05
N GLN A 181 -11.54 32.42 -10.50
CA GLN A 181 -12.40 33.36 -11.15
C GLN A 181 -12.75 34.57 -10.24
N LEU A 182 -12.94 34.35 -8.93
CA LEU A 182 -13.10 35.41 -7.95
C LEU A 182 -11.84 36.28 -7.82
N LEU A 183 -10.65 35.67 -7.74
CA LEU A 183 -9.40 36.43 -7.67
C LEU A 183 -9.16 37.27 -8.92
N ASP A 184 -9.46 36.73 -10.11
CA ASP A 184 -9.34 37.45 -11.37
C ASP A 184 -10.33 38.66 -11.41
N ASN A 185 -11.55 38.47 -10.91
CA ASN A 185 -12.52 39.56 -10.81
C ASN A 185 -12.07 40.63 -9.80
N ILE A 186 -11.56 40.23 -8.62
CA ILE A 186 -11.01 41.17 -7.62
C ILE A 186 -9.83 41.95 -8.22
N LYS A 187 -8.91 41.24 -8.89
CA LYS A 187 -7.72 41.84 -9.52
C LYS A 187 -8.06 42.86 -10.58
N ASN A 188 -9.14 42.65 -11.34
CA ASN A 188 -9.58 43.51 -12.45
C ASN A 188 -10.68 44.48 -12.02
N SER A 189 -11.00 44.60 -10.73
CA SER A 189 -11.95 45.55 -10.21
C SER A 189 -11.34 46.96 -10.14
N ASP A 190 -12.17 47.96 -10.35
CA ASP A 190 -11.81 49.38 -10.15
C ASP A 190 -11.89 49.77 -8.65
N ASP A 191 -12.41 48.90 -7.79
CA ASP A 191 -12.54 49.16 -6.36
C ASP A 191 -11.20 48.98 -5.61
N GLU A 192 -11.03 49.69 -4.50
CA GLU A 192 -9.82 49.60 -3.67
C GLU A 192 -9.77 48.26 -2.96
N ILE A 193 -8.73 47.44 -3.29
CA ILE A 193 -8.49 46.15 -2.66
C ILE A 193 -7.85 46.35 -1.29
N PRO A 194 -8.41 45.75 -0.20
CA PRO A 194 -7.83 45.89 1.13
C PRO A 194 -6.37 45.42 1.17
N SER A 195 -5.50 46.19 1.83
CA SER A 195 -4.06 45.96 1.85
C SER A 195 -3.64 44.60 2.42
N PHE A 196 -4.50 43.96 3.23
CA PHE A 196 -4.29 42.60 3.77
C PHE A 196 -4.58 41.50 2.75
N PHE A 197 -5.35 41.80 1.67
CA PHE A 197 -5.71 40.77 0.68
C PHE A 197 -4.76 40.80 -0.51
N LYS A 198 -3.82 39.89 -0.54
CA LYS A 198 -2.72 39.82 -1.52
C LYS A 198 -3.08 38.90 -2.70
N VAL A 199 -3.79 39.48 -3.70
CA VAL A 199 -4.33 38.73 -4.86
C VAL A 199 -3.26 37.88 -5.56
N ASP A 200 -2.10 38.48 -5.86
CA ASP A 200 -1.02 37.77 -6.60
C ASP A 200 -0.40 36.64 -5.79
N GLU A 201 -0.26 36.81 -4.46
CA GLU A 201 0.20 35.75 -3.56
C GLU A 201 -0.84 34.61 -3.49
N TYR A 202 -2.13 34.94 -3.45
CA TYR A 202 -3.21 33.95 -3.48
C TYR A 202 -3.27 33.21 -4.81
N LEU A 203 -3.14 33.86 -5.95
CA LEU A 203 -3.10 33.22 -7.27
C LEU A 203 -1.97 32.21 -7.34
N ALA A 204 -0.76 32.58 -6.89
CA ALA A 204 0.38 31.67 -6.84
C ALA A 204 0.16 30.49 -5.88
N SER A 205 -0.43 30.72 -4.69
CA SER A 205 -0.70 29.65 -3.72
C SER A 205 -1.78 28.68 -4.19
N ILE A 206 -2.80 29.16 -4.89
CA ILE A 206 -3.88 28.32 -5.41
C ILE A 206 -3.36 27.33 -6.46
N ASP A 207 -2.46 27.76 -7.32
CA ASP A 207 -1.86 26.85 -8.32
C ASP A 207 -1.14 25.67 -7.64
N GLU A 208 -0.39 25.92 -6.58
CA GLU A 208 0.29 24.89 -5.80
C GLU A 208 -0.70 24.04 -4.97
N GLU A 209 -1.71 24.66 -4.36
CA GLU A 209 -2.74 23.96 -3.60
C GLU A 209 -3.57 23.04 -4.49
N GLU A 210 -4.02 23.54 -5.65
CA GLU A 210 -4.75 22.76 -6.65
C GLU A 210 -3.91 21.59 -7.16
N LYS A 211 -2.65 21.85 -7.50
CA LYS A 211 -1.70 20.82 -7.94
C LYS A 211 -1.54 19.73 -6.90
N ARG A 212 -1.32 20.11 -5.64
CA ARG A 212 -1.16 19.19 -4.51
C ARG A 212 -2.42 18.35 -4.28
N GLU A 213 -3.60 18.97 -4.26
CA GLU A 213 -4.87 18.27 -4.05
C GLU A 213 -5.19 17.29 -5.19
N HIS A 214 -4.95 17.69 -6.43
CA HIS A 214 -5.10 16.80 -7.57
C HIS A 214 -4.12 15.63 -7.50
N ALA A 215 -2.83 15.90 -7.17
CA ALA A 215 -1.85 14.85 -7.00
C ALA A 215 -2.25 13.89 -5.88
N TYR A 216 -2.76 14.39 -4.75
CA TYR A 216 -3.24 13.56 -3.65
C TYR A 216 -4.45 12.70 -4.04
N THR A 217 -5.38 13.25 -4.82
CA THR A 217 -6.53 12.49 -5.34
C THR A 217 -6.07 11.31 -6.21
N VAL A 218 -5.07 11.52 -7.08
CA VAL A 218 -4.49 10.45 -7.89
C VAL A 218 -3.81 9.40 -7.00
N ILE A 219 -3.06 9.83 -5.98
CA ILE A 219 -2.44 8.90 -5.04
C ILE A 219 -3.46 8.04 -4.32
N LYS A 220 -4.61 8.60 -3.91
CA LYS A 220 -5.71 7.81 -3.30
C LYS A 220 -6.24 6.74 -4.24
N VAL A 221 -6.33 7.03 -5.52
CA VAL A 221 -6.75 6.06 -6.54
C VAL A 221 -5.70 4.98 -6.71
N ILE A 222 -4.45 5.41 -6.93
CA ILE A 222 -3.32 4.50 -7.15
C ILE A 222 -3.04 3.64 -5.93
N ALA A 223 -3.22 4.15 -4.70
CA ALA A 223 -3.06 3.40 -3.47
C ALA A 223 -3.95 2.15 -3.37
N ASN A 224 -4.98 2.05 -4.21
CA ASN A 224 -5.84 0.88 -4.33
C ASN A 224 -5.50 -0.02 -5.54
N HIS A 225 -4.46 0.30 -6.32
CA HIS A 225 -4.06 -0.50 -7.47
C HIS A 225 -3.38 -1.81 -7.04
N GLU A 226 -3.49 -2.88 -7.85
CA GLU A 226 -2.93 -4.19 -7.53
C GLU A 226 -1.40 -4.24 -7.66
N ASP A 227 -0.80 -3.39 -8.52
CA ASP A 227 0.65 -3.31 -8.67
C ASP A 227 1.29 -2.49 -7.52
N ALA A 228 1.80 -3.21 -6.53
CA ALA A 228 2.46 -2.61 -5.37
C ALA A 228 3.75 -1.85 -5.70
N GLY A 229 4.41 -2.15 -6.81
CA GLY A 229 5.59 -1.43 -7.30
C GLY A 229 5.23 -0.04 -7.81
N LEU A 230 4.20 0.02 -8.66
CA LEU A 230 3.63 1.26 -9.18
C LEU A 230 3.17 2.18 -8.05
N VAL A 231 2.41 1.63 -7.10
CA VAL A 231 1.88 2.40 -5.96
C VAL A 231 2.99 3.00 -5.13
N ARG A 232 4.05 2.24 -4.87
CA ARG A 232 5.19 2.70 -4.07
C ARG A 232 5.96 3.83 -4.74
N SER A 233 6.24 3.67 -6.04
CA SER A 233 6.88 4.74 -6.83
C SER A 233 6.04 6.00 -6.77
N ALA A 234 4.75 5.89 -7.01
CA ALA A 234 3.83 7.01 -7.01
C ALA A 234 3.75 7.75 -5.65
N ILE A 235 3.68 7.00 -4.55
CA ILE A 235 3.68 7.58 -3.20
C ILE A 235 5.03 8.25 -2.89
N SER A 236 6.14 7.60 -3.26
CA SER A 236 7.48 8.16 -3.06
C SER A 236 7.66 9.47 -3.82
N ASP A 237 7.24 9.52 -5.09
CA ASP A 237 7.32 10.71 -5.93
C ASP A 237 6.44 11.84 -5.39
N PHE A 238 5.22 11.49 -4.94
CA PHE A 238 4.32 12.44 -4.30
C PHE A 238 4.91 13.01 -3.00
N GLN A 239 5.44 12.16 -2.13
CA GLN A 239 6.04 12.60 -0.86
C GLN A 239 7.33 13.42 -1.07
N ALA A 240 8.07 13.17 -2.14
CA ALA A 240 9.23 13.99 -2.51
C ALA A 240 8.82 15.41 -2.92
N GLU A 241 7.68 15.57 -3.61
CA GLU A 241 7.15 16.85 -4.05
C GLU A 241 6.34 17.57 -2.95
N PHE A 242 5.54 16.82 -2.17
CA PHE A 242 4.67 17.34 -1.12
C PHE A 242 4.94 16.66 0.24
N PRO A 243 6.07 16.97 0.91
CA PRO A 243 6.45 16.34 2.17
C PRO A 243 5.38 16.51 3.25
N ASN A 244 5.06 15.41 3.96
CA ASN A 244 4.12 15.38 5.09
C ASN A 244 2.65 15.72 4.74
N TYR A 245 2.26 15.73 3.47
CA TYR A 245 0.88 15.95 3.08
C TYR A 245 0.13 14.63 2.93
N ASP A 246 -0.66 14.27 3.94
CA ASP A 246 -1.57 13.10 3.95
C ASP A 246 -2.80 13.38 4.84
N PRO A 247 -3.69 14.30 4.42
CA PRO A 247 -4.81 14.79 5.25
C PRO A 247 -5.83 13.71 5.61
N GLU A 248 -5.94 12.63 4.81
CA GLU A 248 -6.86 11.52 5.05
C GLU A 248 -6.17 10.27 5.60
N ASN A 249 -4.87 10.37 5.94
CA ASN A 249 -4.07 9.27 6.48
C ASN A 249 -4.09 8.01 5.60
N VAL A 250 -3.95 8.19 4.29
CA VAL A 250 -4.00 7.12 3.28
C VAL A 250 -2.75 6.25 3.31
N PHE A 251 -1.57 6.85 3.54
CA PHE A 251 -0.29 6.14 3.43
C PHE A 251 -0.10 5.04 4.48
N PRO A 252 -0.46 5.24 5.77
CA PRO A 252 -0.42 4.14 6.75
C PRO A 252 -1.39 3.01 6.44
N ALA A 253 -2.61 3.33 6.00
CA ALA A 253 -3.60 2.33 5.58
C ALA A 253 -3.10 1.53 4.36
N PHE A 254 -2.45 2.21 3.41
CA PHE A 254 -1.80 1.60 2.26
C PHE A 254 -0.64 0.68 2.67
N ALA A 255 0.24 1.11 3.58
CA ALA A 255 1.33 0.27 4.09
C ALA A 255 0.81 -1.03 4.72
N THR A 256 -0.33 -0.97 5.44
CA THR A 256 -0.99 -2.16 5.99
C THR A 256 -1.54 -3.07 4.89
N LYS A 257 -2.22 -2.51 3.87
CA LYS A 257 -2.72 -3.27 2.72
C LYS A 257 -1.58 -3.93 1.94
N GLN A 258 -0.46 -3.22 1.71
CA GLN A 258 0.71 -3.81 1.05
C GLN A 258 1.27 -5.01 1.80
N VAL A 259 1.29 -4.99 3.13
CA VAL A 259 1.73 -6.15 3.93
C VAL A 259 0.81 -7.35 3.69
N VAL A 260 -0.52 -7.14 3.61
CA VAL A 260 -1.47 -8.20 3.24
C VAL A 260 -1.19 -8.74 1.84
N ASP A 261 -1.04 -7.86 0.85
CA ASP A 261 -0.81 -8.26 -0.54
C ASP A 261 0.56 -8.94 -0.73
N LEU A 262 1.59 -8.50 0.03
CA LEU A 262 2.93 -9.06 -0.03
C LEU A 262 3.07 -10.43 0.64
N ILE A 263 2.42 -10.63 1.78
CA ILE A 263 2.61 -11.82 2.61
C ILE A 263 1.34 -12.65 2.81
N GLY A 264 0.22 -12.26 2.15
CA GLY A 264 -1.05 -13.01 2.12
C GLY A 264 -1.97 -12.75 3.31
N ASP A 265 -1.43 -12.52 4.50
CA ASP A 265 -2.16 -12.13 5.71
C ASP A 265 -1.43 -10.99 6.42
N PRO A 266 -2.13 -10.01 7.01
CA PRO A 266 -1.48 -8.94 7.74
C PRO A 266 -0.71 -9.53 8.93
N ILE A 267 0.47 -8.94 9.20
CA ILE A 267 1.16 -9.22 10.46
C ILE A 267 0.39 -8.51 11.57
N GLU A 268 -0.23 -9.29 12.43
CA GLU A 268 -0.79 -8.78 13.67
C GLU A 268 0.35 -8.50 14.66
N TRP A 269 0.34 -7.30 15.23
CA TRP A 269 1.36 -6.84 16.15
C TRP A 269 0.82 -6.71 17.57
N CYS A 270 1.62 -7.13 18.55
CA CYS A 270 1.40 -6.89 19.96
C CYS A 270 2.34 -5.79 20.42
N ASP A 271 1.80 -4.80 21.15
CA ASP A 271 2.60 -3.74 21.75
C ASP A 271 3.27 -4.27 23.03
N VAL A 272 4.57 -3.97 23.19
CA VAL A 272 5.34 -4.34 24.35
C VAL A 272 5.98 -3.07 24.92
N GLU A 273 5.59 -2.73 26.15
CA GLU A 273 6.16 -1.59 26.87
C GLU A 273 7.61 -1.91 27.31
N GLY A 274 8.53 -0.98 27.02
CA GLY A 274 9.94 -1.15 27.29
C GLY A 274 10.26 -1.13 28.79
N ARG A 275 11.23 -1.95 29.20
CA ARG A 275 11.76 -2.04 30.56
C ARG A 275 13.05 -2.82 30.62
N ASP A 276 13.64 -2.88 31.81
CA ASP A 276 14.76 -3.75 32.08
C ASP A 276 14.31 -5.21 32.19
N VAL A 277 15.07 -6.11 31.56
CA VAL A 277 14.82 -7.56 31.54
C VAL A 277 16.05 -8.29 32.03
N GLU A 278 15.89 -9.14 33.03
CA GLU A 278 16.94 -10.05 33.49
C GLU A 278 16.90 -11.32 32.64
N VAL A 279 17.99 -11.57 31.93
CA VAL A 279 18.21 -12.80 31.16
C VAL A 279 19.14 -13.69 31.97
N GLU A 280 18.69 -14.92 32.26
CA GLU A 280 19.45 -15.86 33.07
C GLU A 280 20.78 -16.27 32.42
N ASP A 281 21.82 -16.46 33.23
CA ASP A 281 23.08 -17.07 32.79
C ASP A 281 22.86 -18.58 32.48
N ALA A 282 23.24 -18.99 31.28
CA ALA A 282 23.15 -20.38 30.83
C ALA A 282 24.40 -21.22 31.12
N SER A 283 25.35 -20.71 31.89
CA SER A 283 26.64 -21.36 32.18
C SER A 283 26.51 -22.72 32.88
N GLY A 284 25.37 -23.02 33.51
CA GLY A 284 25.09 -24.31 34.18
C GLY A 284 24.78 -25.48 33.22
N TYR A 285 24.55 -25.24 31.94
CA TYR A 285 24.28 -26.32 30.97
C TYR A 285 25.58 -26.82 30.34
N PHE A 286 25.99 -28.04 30.66
CA PHE A 286 27.27 -28.64 30.29
C PHE A 286 27.69 -28.50 28.82
N HIS A 287 26.78 -28.28 27.91
CA HIS A 287 27.05 -28.11 26.47
C HIS A 287 26.91 -26.64 25.99
N MET A 288 26.64 -25.71 26.89
CA MET A 288 26.24 -24.31 26.51
C MET A 288 27.10 -23.27 27.21
N GLN A 289 28.35 -23.58 27.54
CA GLN A 289 29.23 -22.60 28.20
C GLN A 289 29.40 -21.31 27.42
N GLY A 290 29.27 -20.21 28.11
CA GLY A 290 29.73 -18.91 27.64
C GLY A 290 28.67 -17.83 27.36
N SER A 291 27.39 -18.02 27.71
CA SER A 291 26.45 -16.90 27.79
C SER A 291 26.49 -16.33 29.19
N THR A 292 26.65 -15.03 29.31
CA THR A 292 26.83 -14.36 30.59
C THR A 292 25.52 -13.93 31.22
N GLY A 293 24.42 -13.90 30.51
CA GLY A 293 23.18 -13.33 31.01
C GLY A 293 23.35 -11.87 31.43
N GLY A 294 22.38 -11.32 32.14
CA GLY A 294 22.45 -9.96 32.64
C GLY A 294 21.13 -9.20 32.61
N VAL A 295 21.18 -7.96 32.99
CA VAL A 295 20.03 -7.03 32.90
C VAL A 295 20.19 -6.20 31.63
N PHE A 296 19.19 -6.26 30.76
CA PHE A 296 19.15 -5.55 29.49
C PHE A 296 18.01 -4.54 29.49
N SER A 297 18.33 -3.29 29.17
CA SER A 297 17.30 -2.26 28.98
C SER A 297 16.69 -2.39 27.58
N VAL A 298 15.39 -2.61 27.54
CA VAL A 298 14.61 -2.80 26.30
C VAL A 298 13.70 -1.61 26.12
N ALA A 299 13.82 -0.90 24.99
CA ALA A 299 12.88 0.15 24.61
C ALA A 299 11.53 -0.46 24.22
N SER A 300 10.46 0.33 24.22
CA SER A 300 9.15 -0.11 23.71
C SER A 300 9.24 -0.54 22.26
N PHE A 301 8.57 -1.62 21.91
CA PHE A 301 8.60 -2.22 20.56
C PHE A 301 7.29 -2.94 20.26
N LYS A 302 7.16 -3.43 19.05
CA LYS A 302 6.07 -4.34 18.68
C LYS A 302 6.65 -5.72 18.36
N ILE A 303 5.96 -6.78 18.79
CA ILE A 303 6.28 -8.16 18.43
C ILE A 303 5.15 -8.75 17.59
N ALA A 304 5.47 -9.56 16.59
CA ALA A 304 4.44 -10.26 15.82
C ALA A 304 3.66 -11.22 16.72
N LYS A 305 2.33 -11.18 16.64
CA LYS A 305 1.44 -12.04 17.41
C LYS A 305 1.72 -13.52 17.17
N TYR A 306 2.07 -13.85 15.93
CA TYR A 306 2.35 -15.22 15.48
C TYR A 306 3.77 -15.36 14.94
N ALA A 307 4.29 -16.60 14.94
CA ALA A 307 5.46 -16.94 14.15
C ALA A 307 5.15 -16.74 12.64
N VAL A 308 6.18 -16.46 11.85
CA VAL A 308 6.03 -16.33 10.37
C VAL A 308 5.53 -17.64 9.80
N THR A 309 4.45 -17.57 9.02
CA THR A 309 3.80 -18.73 8.42
C THR A 309 4.44 -19.16 7.11
N ASN A 310 4.12 -20.39 6.66
CA ASN A 310 4.53 -20.88 5.35
C ASN A 310 4.02 -19.97 4.22
N ALA A 311 2.76 -19.50 4.30
CA ALA A 311 2.18 -18.62 3.30
C ALA A 311 2.94 -17.28 3.24
N GLN A 312 3.19 -16.65 4.37
CA GLN A 312 3.94 -15.40 4.46
C GLN A 312 5.36 -15.53 3.89
N TYR A 313 6.07 -16.59 4.28
CA TYR A 313 7.43 -16.83 3.77
C TYR A 313 7.44 -17.15 2.28
N GLN A 314 6.42 -17.85 1.77
CA GLN A 314 6.34 -18.20 0.35
C GLN A 314 6.27 -16.96 -0.53
N ARG A 315 5.63 -15.86 -0.07
CA ARG A 315 5.63 -14.59 -0.79
C ARG A 315 7.03 -14.01 -1.02
N PHE A 316 7.91 -14.15 -0.02
CA PHE A 316 9.33 -13.79 -0.17
C PHE A 316 10.04 -14.67 -1.20
N VAL A 317 9.72 -15.97 -1.22
CA VAL A 317 10.32 -16.93 -2.16
C VAL A 317 9.88 -16.64 -3.59
N ASP A 318 8.61 -16.31 -3.79
CA ASP A 318 7.98 -16.13 -5.10
C ASP A 318 8.19 -14.72 -5.67
N ALA A 319 8.52 -13.73 -4.85
CA ALA A 319 8.76 -12.38 -5.30
C ALA A 319 9.97 -12.30 -6.23
N ASP A 320 9.86 -11.57 -7.34
CA ASP A 320 10.94 -11.37 -8.31
C ASP A 320 12.20 -10.77 -7.66
N ASP A 321 12.01 -9.87 -6.71
CA ASP A 321 13.07 -9.25 -5.91
C ASP A 321 13.24 -9.88 -4.51
N GLY A 322 12.69 -11.07 -4.30
CA GLY A 322 12.67 -11.77 -3.03
C GLY A 322 13.92 -12.64 -2.77
N TYR A 323 13.72 -13.88 -2.38
CA TYR A 323 14.75 -14.80 -1.90
C TYR A 323 16.00 -14.87 -2.81
N ARG A 324 15.83 -14.81 -4.13
CA ARG A 324 16.93 -14.92 -5.11
C ARG A 324 17.76 -13.66 -5.24
N ASN A 325 17.26 -12.51 -4.78
CA ASN A 325 17.95 -11.23 -4.90
C ASN A 325 19.13 -11.16 -3.90
N PRO A 326 20.39 -10.97 -4.35
CA PRO A 326 21.55 -10.91 -3.48
C PRO A 326 21.51 -9.77 -2.46
N LYS A 327 20.77 -8.70 -2.74
CA LYS A 327 20.63 -7.53 -1.87
C LYS A 327 20.23 -7.87 -0.43
N TRP A 328 19.44 -8.92 -0.24
CA TRP A 328 18.97 -9.28 1.10
C TRP A 328 20.01 -10.04 1.91
N TRP A 329 21.09 -10.52 1.29
CA TRP A 329 22.13 -11.37 1.87
C TRP A 329 23.45 -10.64 2.11
N ASP A 330 23.61 -9.41 1.60
CA ASP A 330 24.84 -8.60 1.68
C ASP A 330 25.13 -8.00 3.08
N PHE A 331 24.39 -8.44 4.10
CA PHE A 331 24.61 -8.00 5.47
C PHE A 331 25.84 -8.63 6.14
N SER A 332 26.37 -9.72 5.60
CA SER A 332 27.64 -10.28 6.00
C SER A 332 28.25 -11.19 4.92
N PRO A 333 29.59 -11.28 4.85
CA PRO A 333 30.27 -12.22 3.94
C PRO A 333 29.88 -13.70 4.19
N TYR A 334 29.51 -14.06 5.40
CA TYR A 334 29.05 -15.40 5.74
C TYR A 334 27.65 -15.69 5.18
N ALA A 335 26.75 -14.71 5.23
CA ALA A 335 25.41 -14.82 4.66
C ALA A 335 25.47 -14.93 3.13
N ASP A 336 26.31 -14.11 2.49
CA ASP A 336 26.49 -14.10 1.04
C ASP A 336 27.05 -15.45 0.55
N ASN A 337 28.15 -15.94 1.16
CA ASN A 337 28.72 -17.25 0.84
C ASN A 337 27.74 -18.39 1.08
N TRP A 338 26.96 -18.32 2.19
CA TRP A 338 25.96 -19.34 2.50
C TRP A 338 24.85 -19.35 1.44
N ARG A 339 24.37 -18.19 1.03
CA ARG A 339 23.34 -18.04 -0.01
C ARG A 339 23.81 -18.61 -1.35
N ASP A 340 25.07 -18.41 -1.74
CA ASP A 340 25.62 -18.95 -2.99
C ASP A 340 25.59 -20.48 -3.04
N ALA A 341 25.76 -21.13 -1.89
CA ALA A 341 25.59 -22.58 -1.73
C ALA A 341 24.11 -23.00 -1.60
N ASN A 342 23.19 -22.07 -1.28
CA ASN A 342 21.78 -22.34 -0.96
C ASN A 342 20.84 -21.45 -1.78
N LYS A 343 20.95 -21.48 -3.10
CA LYS A 343 20.17 -20.63 -4.04
C LYS A 343 18.66 -20.88 -4.01
N GLN A 344 18.22 -21.95 -3.40
CA GLN A 344 16.80 -22.29 -3.23
C GLN A 344 16.51 -22.52 -1.75
N PRO A 345 15.36 -22.03 -1.24
CA PRO A 345 14.96 -22.31 0.12
C PRO A 345 14.67 -23.79 0.29
N LYS A 346 14.99 -24.34 1.46
CA LYS A 346 14.53 -25.66 1.83
C LYS A 346 13.02 -25.61 2.10
N ALA A 347 12.27 -26.60 1.61
CA ALA A 347 10.85 -26.69 1.91
C ALA A 347 10.62 -26.78 3.43
N SER A 348 9.50 -26.22 3.90
CA SER A 348 9.04 -26.44 5.27
C SER A 348 8.84 -27.94 5.50
N ALA A 349 8.99 -28.38 6.74
CA ALA A 349 8.82 -29.80 7.07
C ALA A 349 7.38 -30.28 6.86
N GLU A 350 6.41 -29.39 7.06
CA GLU A 350 5.01 -29.68 6.92
C GLU A 350 4.31 -28.64 6.02
N HIS A 351 3.32 -29.14 5.27
CA HIS A 351 2.55 -28.33 4.32
C HIS A 351 1.27 -27.82 4.96
N GLY A 352 1.09 -26.51 4.93
CA GLY A 352 -0.10 -25.82 5.42
C GLY A 352 0.17 -24.33 5.47
N ALA A 353 -0.73 -23.53 4.92
CA ALA A 353 -0.55 -22.08 4.78
C ALA A 353 -0.29 -21.41 6.14
N ASN A 354 -1.06 -21.78 7.17
CA ASN A 354 -1.02 -21.21 8.51
C ASN A 354 -0.12 -21.96 9.50
N LEU A 355 0.68 -22.92 9.03
CA LEU A 355 1.71 -23.54 9.86
C LEU A 355 2.94 -22.62 9.93
N PRO A 356 3.68 -22.62 11.06
CA PRO A 356 4.91 -21.85 11.15
C PRO A 356 5.92 -22.30 10.10
N ARG A 357 6.63 -21.36 9.50
CA ARG A 357 7.73 -21.64 8.60
C ARG A 357 8.85 -22.34 9.35
N THR A 358 9.14 -23.60 8.97
CA THR A 358 10.24 -24.38 9.51
C THR A 358 11.34 -24.63 8.46
N ASN A 359 12.40 -25.35 8.83
CA ASN A 359 13.57 -25.57 7.98
C ASN A 359 14.19 -24.25 7.46
N VAL A 360 14.13 -23.21 8.26
CA VAL A 360 14.68 -21.89 7.97
C VAL A 360 15.91 -21.61 8.83
N SER A 361 17.00 -21.18 8.22
CA SER A 361 18.21 -20.73 8.88
C SER A 361 18.07 -19.31 9.41
N TRP A 362 18.96 -18.90 10.30
CA TRP A 362 19.01 -17.51 10.78
C TRP A 362 19.27 -16.54 9.62
N PHE A 363 20.16 -16.90 8.68
CA PHE A 363 20.43 -16.10 7.50
C PHE A 363 19.15 -15.84 6.67
N GLU A 364 18.34 -16.86 6.48
CA GLU A 364 17.07 -16.77 5.74
C GLU A 364 16.05 -15.92 6.47
N ALA A 365 15.99 -16.01 7.80
CA ALA A 365 15.11 -15.18 8.61
C ALA A 365 15.50 -13.70 8.54
N ILE A 366 16.81 -13.37 8.60
CA ILE A 366 17.31 -11.99 8.41
C ILE A 366 17.02 -11.48 7.00
N ALA A 367 17.26 -12.28 5.97
CA ALA A 367 16.98 -11.89 4.58
C ALA A 367 15.50 -11.58 4.38
N PHE A 368 14.60 -12.38 4.96
CA PHE A 368 13.17 -12.11 4.99
C PHE A 368 12.84 -10.79 5.70
N CYS A 369 13.41 -10.54 6.88
CA CYS A 369 13.21 -9.30 7.62
C CYS A 369 13.65 -8.07 6.81
N ARG A 370 14.81 -8.13 6.17
CA ARG A 370 15.35 -7.03 5.34
C ARG A 370 14.47 -6.75 4.13
N TRP A 371 14.04 -7.81 3.43
CA TRP A 371 13.10 -7.69 2.32
C TRP A 371 11.79 -7.03 2.76
N LEU A 372 11.20 -7.51 3.86
CA LEU A 372 9.95 -7.00 4.37
C LEU A 372 10.07 -5.56 4.89
N SER A 373 11.20 -5.22 5.53
CA SER A 373 11.49 -3.85 5.98
C SER A 373 11.50 -2.87 4.81
N GLU A 374 12.19 -3.22 3.72
CA GLU A 374 12.21 -2.36 2.53
C GLU A 374 10.84 -2.22 1.90
N LYS A 375 10.08 -3.34 1.82
CA LYS A 375 8.73 -3.33 1.23
C LYS A 375 7.73 -2.49 2.03
N THR A 376 7.88 -2.44 3.34
CA THR A 376 6.93 -1.77 4.24
C THR A 376 7.39 -0.39 4.70
N GLY A 377 8.66 -0.04 4.49
CA GLY A 377 9.27 1.18 5.04
C GLY A 377 9.35 1.18 6.57
N LYS A 378 9.23 0.01 7.22
CA LYS A 378 9.28 -0.15 8.68
C LYS A 378 10.54 -0.90 9.07
N GLU A 379 11.08 -0.61 10.26
CA GLU A 379 12.23 -1.34 10.80
C GLU A 379 11.80 -2.69 11.39
N ILE A 380 11.72 -3.71 10.54
CA ILE A 380 11.34 -5.09 10.89
C ILE A 380 12.60 -5.95 11.01
N CYS A 381 12.73 -6.64 12.13
CA CYS A 381 13.87 -7.49 12.44
C CYS A 381 13.44 -8.76 13.18
N LEU A 382 14.39 -9.65 13.49
CA LEU A 382 14.19 -10.65 14.53
C LEU A 382 14.18 -9.96 15.90
N PRO A 383 13.41 -10.44 16.89
CA PRO A 383 13.52 -9.93 18.23
C PRO A 383 14.94 -10.19 18.80
N THR A 384 15.46 -9.26 19.56
CA THR A 384 16.57 -9.58 20.46
C THR A 384 16.10 -10.59 21.49
N GLU A 385 17.03 -11.30 22.14
CA GLU A 385 16.67 -12.23 23.20
C GLU A 385 15.87 -11.58 24.31
N ALA A 386 16.32 -10.39 24.76
CA ALA A 386 15.64 -9.63 25.81
C ALA A 386 14.23 -9.15 25.37
N GLN A 387 14.06 -8.72 24.11
CA GLN A 387 12.75 -8.41 23.56
C GLN A 387 11.84 -9.64 23.54
N TRP A 388 12.37 -10.79 23.09
CA TRP A 388 11.59 -12.03 23.05
C TRP A 388 11.15 -12.44 24.46
N GLN A 389 12.06 -12.42 25.45
CA GLN A 389 11.75 -12.78 26.83
C GLN A 389 10.73 -11.82 27.45
N LEU A 390 10.88 -10.51 27.24
CA LEU A 390 9.94 -9.51 27.72
C LEU A 390 8.54 -9.72 27.15
N ALA A 391 8.43 -10.00 25.85
CA ALA A 391 7.16 -10.30 25.22
C ALA A 391 6.50 -11.60 25.75
N ALA A 392 7.32 -12.60 26.09
CA ALA A 392 6.84 -13.90 26.60
C ALA A 392 6.39 -13.80 28.08
N GLN A 393 7.16 -13.14 28.93
CA GLN A 393 6.89 -13.08 30.37
C GLN A 393 6.03 -11.90 30.79
N GLY A 394 6.01 -10.79 29.99
CA GLY A 394 5.32 -9.55 30.35
C GLY A 394 6.03 -8.76 31.43
N ASN A 395 5.23 -8.01 32.18
CA ASN A 395 5.73 -7.05 33.18
C ASN A 395 6.32 -7.68 34.45
N GLU A 396 5.97 -8.93 34.71
CA GLU A 396 6.43 -9.67 35.86
C GLU A 396 7.06 -10.99 35.43
N PRO A 397 8.18 -11.41 36.05
CA PRO A 397 8.76 -12.73 35.75
C PRO A 397 7.73 -13.82 35.98
N ARG A 398 7.60 -14.71 35.00
CA ARG A 398 6.74 -15.90 35.07
C ARG A 398 7.38 -17.06 34.33
N ALA A 399 7.10 -18.27 34.81
CA ALA A 399 7.72 -19.46 34.25
C ALA A 399 7.25 -19.74 32.79
N TYR A 400 5.97 -19.53 32.50
CA TYR A 400 5.36 -19.73 31.16
C TYR A 400 4.58 -18.47 30.75
N PRO A 401 4.30 -18.27 29.47
CA PRO A 401 3.54 -17.09 29.01
C PRO A 401 2.20 -16.89 29.76
N TRP A 402 1.54 -17.97 30.16
CA TRP A 402 0.25 -17.96 30.86
C TRP A 402 0.35 -17.95 32.39
N GLY A 403 1.54 -18.06 33.00
CA GLY A 403 1.75 -18.05 34.46
C GLY A 403 2.85 -19.00 34.92
N ASP A 404 2.84 -19.37 36.20
CA ASP A 404 3.93 -20.14 36.81
C ASP A 404 3.72 -21.66 36.80
N ASN A 405 2.49 -22.10 36.56
CA ASN A 405 2.18 -23.51 36.55
C ASN A 405 2.12 -24.05 35.12
N PHE A 406 2.80 -25.17 34.88
CA PHE A 406 2.72 -25.85 33.60
C PHE A 406 1.31 -26.42 33.35
N ASP A 407 0.81 -26.22 32.11
CA ASP A 407 -0.47 -26.78 31.66
C ASP A 407 -0.37 -27.17 30.18
N GLU A 408 -0.44 -28.47 29.91
CA GLU A 408 -0.31 -29.03 28.56
C GLU A 408 -1.42 -28.56 27.58
N ARG A 409 -2.55 -28.06 28.11
CA ARG A 409 -3.63 -27.50 27.29
C ARG A 409 -3.29 -26.19 26.63
N TYR A 410 -2.24 -25.52 27.07
CA TYR A 410 -1.83 -24.17 26.63
C TYR A 410 -0.65 -24.18 25.68
N VAL A 411 -0.09 -25.38 25.38
CA VAL A 411 1.19 -25.47 24.64
C VAL A 411 1.24 -26.66 23.67
N CYS A 412 1.74 -26.43 22.47
CA CYS A 412 2.06 -27.49 21.54
C CYS A 412 3.42 -28.08 21.88
N HIS A 413 3.45 -29.23 22.54
CA HIS A 413 4.65 -30.00 22.88
C HIS A 413 4.40 -31.53 22.82
N ASN A 414 5.45 -32.32 22.65
CA ASN A 414 5.34 -33.79 22.57
C ASN A 414 4.31 -34.31 21.55
N THR A 415 4.12 -33.53 20.46
CA THR A 415 3.23 -33.86 19.35
C THR A 415 3.98 -34.53 18.19
N LYS A 416 3.30 -34.85 17.09
CA LYS A 416 3.92 -35.45 15.89
C LYS A 416 4.50 -34.41 14.93
N GLY A 417 4.14 -33.13 15.08
CA GLY A 417 4.54 -32.03 14.21
C GLY A 417 4.05 -30.68 14.72
N VAL A 418 4.27 -29.64 13.93
CA VAL A 418 3.78 -28.29 14.20
C VAL A 418 2.26 -28.18 14.02
N VAL A 419 1.65 -27.21 14.69
CA VAL A 419 0.23 -26.85 14.55
C VAL A 419 0.09 -25.45 13.98
N SER A 420 -1.14 -25.07 13.59
CA SER A 420 -1.43 -23.71 13.12
C SER A 420 -0.99 -22.66 14.14
N VAL A 421 -0.44 -21.55 13.66
CA VAL A 421 0.00 -20.42 14.51
C VAL A 421 -1.14 -19.80 15.32
N THR A 422 -2.39 -20.06 14.95
CA THR A 422 -3.61 -19.56 15.64
C THR A 422 -4.13 -20.47 16.73
N GLU A 423 -3.57 -21.67 16.88
CA GLU A 423 -3.97 -22.59 17.94
C GLU A 423 -3.38 -22.21 19.31
N TYR A 424 -3.87 -22.81 20.37
CA TYR A 424 -3.45 -22.58 21.76
C TYR A 424 -3.60 -21.11 22.22
N ALA A 425 -4.70 -20.47 21.84
CA ALA A 425 -4.99 -19.09 22.20
C ALA A 425 -4.93 -18.80 23.71
N SER A 426 -5.34 -19.78 24.53
CA SER A 426 -5.29 -19.68 26.01
C SER A 426 -3.86 -19.69 26.58
N GLY A 427 -2.86 -20.07 25.77
CA GLY A 427 -1.44 -20.02 26.12
C GLY A 427 -0.75 -18.74 25.65
N ALA A 428 -1.51 -17.71 25.24
CA ALA A 428 -0.96 -16.43 24.82
C ALA A 428 -0.18 -15.73 25.95
N SER A 429 0.85 -15.02 25.58
CA SER A 429 1.62 -14.17 26.52
C SER A 429 0.82 -12.93 26.95
N PRO A 430 1.25 -12.20 27.99
CA PRO A 430 0.55 -11.01 28.47
C PRO A 430 0.38 -9.91 27.44
N CYS A 431 1.27 -9.79 26.46
CA CYS A 431 1.10 -8.85 25.35
C CYS A 431 0.17 -9.39 24.24
N GLY A 432 -0.31 -10.65 24.35
CA GLY A 432 -1.19 -11.27 23.36
C GLY A 432 -0.46 -12.07 22.27
N ALA A 433 0.85 -12.26 22.36
CA ALA A 433 1.60 -13.09 21.41
C ALA A 433 1.35 -14.58 21.66
N TYR A 434 1.03 -15.33 20.59
CA TYR A 434 0.70 -16.76 20.66
C TYR A 434 1.95 -17.64 20.60
N GLN A 435 1.88 -18.80 21.24
CA GLN A 435 2.88 -19.85 21.14
C GLN A 435 4.32 -19.40 21.42
N MET A 436 4.48 -18.42 22.33
CA MET A 436 5.80 -18.06 22.89
C MET A 436 6.39 -19.21 23.72
N SER A 437 5.67 -20.32 23.85
CA SER A 437 6.09 -21.57 24.44
C SER A 437 5.57 -22.71 23.55
N GLY A 438 6.45 -23.62 23.13
CA GLY A 438 6.12 -24.76 22.26
C GLY A 438 6.02 -24.41 20.77
N ASN A 439 5.46 -25.29 19.99
CA ASN A 439 5.33 -25.33 18.55
C ASN A 439 6.69 -25.26 17.82
N VAL A 440 7.35 -24.13 17.70
CA VAL A 440 8.69 -24.00 17.12
C VAL A 440 9.65 -23.21 18.00
N LEU A 441 10.90 -23.62 18.04
CA LEU A 441 11.98 -22.78 18.56
C LEU A 441 12.20 -21.60 17.60
N GLU A 442 12.33 -20.42 18.14
CA GLU A 442 12.37 -19.18 17.38
C GLU A 442 13.75 -18.54 17.40
N TRP A 443 14.27 -18.20 16.22
CA TRP A 443 15.50 -17.45 16.07
C TRP A 443 15.39 -16.06 16.68
N CYS A 444 16.40 -15.70 17.49
CA CYS A 444 16.62 -14.33 17.97
C CYS A 444 17.80 -13.67 17.22
N LEU A 445 17.82 -12.34 17.24
CA LEU A 445 18.91 -11.55 16.69
C LEU A 445 20.22 -11.76 17.46
N THR A 446 20.11 -11.97 18.79
CA THR A 446 21.20 -11.98 19.75
C THR A 446 22.19 -13.12 19.54
N GLU A 447 23.46 -12.79 19.61
CA GLU A 447 24.58 -13.73 19.60
C GLU A 447 24.75 -14.39 20.95
N TRP A 448 24.97 -15.72 20.96
CA TRP A 448 24.95 -16.52 22.18
C TRP A 448 25.99 -16.13 23.24
N LYS A 449 27.20 -15.76 22.84
CA LYS A 449 28.30 -15.56 23.79
C LYS A 449 28.54 -14.11 24.21
N THR A 450 28.18 -13.20 23.35
CA THR A 450 28.49 -11.78 23.53
C THR A 450 27.26 -10.96 23.91
N ASP A 451 26.08 -11.59 23.81
CA ASP A 451 24.78 -10.93 23.95
C ASP A 451 24.58 -9.72 22.99
N GLU A 452 25.47 -9.62 21.96
CA GLU A 452 25.41 -8.61 20.92
C GLU A 452 24.38 -8.95 19.84
N ASN A 453 23.90 -7.93 19.14
CA ASN A 453 22.87 -8.04 18.10
C ASN A 453 23.41 -7.76 16.69
N GLN A 454 24.70 -7.99 16.45
CA GLN A 454 25.33 -7.76 15.15
C GLN A 454 24.90 -8.78 14.10
N LEU A 455 24.85 -8.35 12.84
CA LEU A 455 24.40 -9.17 11.71
C LEU A 455 25.52 -10.00 11.06
N ASP A 456 26.72 -10.08 11.63
CA ASP A 456 27.86 -10.74 11.00
C ASP A 456 27.63 -12.24 10.70
N GLY A 457 26.76 -12.91 11.49
CA GLY A 457 26.38 -14.32 11.27
C GLY A 457 27.49 -15.34 11.50
N ARG A 458 28.60 -14.95 12.12
CA ARG A 458 29.76 -15.82 12.34
C ARG A 458 29.57 -16.80 13.49
N ARG A 459 28.86 -16.38 14.54
CA ARG A 459 28.73 -17.10 15.80
C ARG A 459 27.33 -17.66 16.02
N PRO A 460 27.18 -18.65 16.93
CA PRO A 460 25.86 -19.16 17.28
C PRO A 460 24.90 -18.08 17.72
N ARG A 461 23.64 -18.25 17.40
CA ARG A 461 22.53 -17.36 17.71
C ARG A 461 21.60 -18.00 18.72
N VAL A 462 21.00 -17.15 19.55
CA VAL A 462 20.01 -17.59 20.53
C VAL A 462 18.75 -18.06 19.81
N VAL A 463 18.14 -19.14 20.32
CA VAL A 463 16.79 -19.62 19.97
C VAL A 463 15.98 -19.83 21.25
N ARG A 464 14.68 -19.51 21.19
CA ARG A 464 13.81 -19.45 22.36
C ARG A 464 12.50 -20.24 22.16
N GLY A 465 11.77 -20.49 23.24
CA GLY A 465 10.37 -20.95 23.27
C GLY A 465 10.13 -22.45 23.33
N GLY A 466 11.14 -23.29 23.16
CA GLY A 466 10.90 -24.75 23.04
C GLY A 466 10.20 -25.12 21.73
N SER A 467 9.71 -26.34 21.60
CA SER A 467 9.07 -26.79 20.35
C SER A 467 8.11 -27.96 20.56
N TRP A 468 7.41 -28.35 19.48
CA TRP A 468 6.57 -29.53 19.43
C TRP A 468 7.31 -30.84 19.73
N TYR A 469 8.63 -30.89 19.49
CA TYR A 469 9.41 -32.12 19.51
C TYR A 469 10.03 -32.38 20.89
N LYS A 470 9.57 -33.43 21.60
CA LYS A 470 10.15 -34.00 22.85
C LYS A 470 10.63 -32.95 23.86
N SER A 471 9.87 -31.87 24.00
CA SER A 471 10.21 -30.82 24.95
C SER A 471 9.82 -31.22 26.36
N LYS A 472 10.76 -31.15 27.30
CA LYS A 472 10.44 -31.17 28.73
C LYS A 472 9.85 -29.86 29.17
N GLU A 473 9.13 -29.84 30.29
CA GLU A 473 8.51 -28.63 30.85
C GLU A 473 9.53 -27.51 31.03
N GLU A 474 10.75 -27.82 31.50
CA GLU A 474 11.81 -26.82 31.67
C GLU A 474 12.19 -26.13 30.35
N ASN A 475 12.10 -26.84 29.23
CA ASN A 475 12.45 -26.30 27.91
C ASN A 475 11.38 -25.38 27.32
N LEU A 476 10.23 -25.31 27.97
CA LEU A 476 9.08 -24.51 27.58
C LEU A 476 8.94 -23.21 28.39
N LYS A 477 9.84 -23.01 29.39
CA LYS A 477 9.86 -21.80 30.20
C LYS A 477 10.25 -20.56 29.40
N THR A 478 9.74 -19.41 29.80
CA THR A 478 10.07 -18.11 29.22
C THR A 478 11.56 -17.78 29.33
N THR A 479 12.27 -18.36 30.32
CA THR A 479 13.71 -18.16 30.55
C THR A 479 14.57 -19.21 29.83
N TYR A 480 13.97 -20.27 29.27
CA TYR A 480 14.73 -21.31 28.57
C TYR A 480 15.48 -20.76 27.36
N ARG A 481 16.77 -21.00 27.30
CA ARG A 481 17.70 -20.56 26.26
C ARG A 481 18.35 -21.76 25.57
N LEU A 482 18.49 -21.66 24.26
CA LEU A 482 19.25 -22.61 23.45
C LEU A 482 20.03 -21.84 22.38
N MET A 483 21.05 -22.44 21.80
CA MET A 483 21.81 -21.84 20.70
C MET A 483 21.88 -22.76 19.49
N ASN A 484 22.02 -22.15 18.31
CA ASN A 484 22.37 -22.85 17.08
C ASN A 484 23.27 -21.98 16.21
N TYR A 485 24.01 -22.64 15.32
CA TYR A 485 24.76 -21.95 14.27
C TYR A 485 23.81 -21.31 13.25
N PRO A 486 24.14 -20.14 12.68
CA PRO A 486 23.25 -19.39 11.78
C PRO A 486 22.80 -20.12 10.52
N ASP A 487 23.58 -21.11 10.06
CA ASP A 487 23.30 -21.95 8.90
C ASP A 487 22.40 -23.16 9.20
N PHE A 488 22.12 -23.43 10.48
CA PHE A 488 21.37 -24.58 10.90
C PHE A 488 19.89 -24.48 10.52
N ARG A 489 19.35 -25.58 9.95
CA ARG A 489 17.95 -25.72 9.58
C ARG A 489 17.37 -26.98 10.22
N ALA A 490 16.21 -26.88 10.83
CA ALA A 490 15.50 -28.03 11.42
C ALA A 490 13.98 -27.88 11.30
N ASN A 491 13.29 -29.02 11.37
CA ASN A 491 11.82 -29.09 11.27
C ASN A 491 11.07 -28.51 12.48
N ASN A 492 11.80 -28.13 13.52
CA ASN A 492 11.27 -27.50 14.73
C ASN A 492 11.89 -26.10 14.98
N ARG A 493 12.43 -25.47 13.93
CA ARG A 493 13.02 -24.12 13.96
C ARG A 493 12.24 -23.21 13.03
N GLY A 494 11.75 -22.12 13.60
CA GLY A 494 11.07 -21.03 12.89
C GLY A 494 11.56 -19.67 13.40
N PHE A 495 10.77 -18.63 13.19
CA PHE A 495 11.07 -17.29 13.67
C PHE A 495 9.80 -16.45 13.74
N ARG A 496 9.83 -15.40 14.56
CA ARG A 496 8.84 -14.32 14.54
C ARG A 496 9.52 -12.98 14.33
N LEU A 497 8.71 -11.97 14.08
CA LEU A 497 9.18 -10.62 13.77
C LEU A 497 9.06 -9.71 14.99
N ALA A 498 9.98 -8.76 15.07
CA ALA A 498 9.88 -7.58 15.92
C ALA A 498 9.95 -6.32 15.06
N MET A 499 9.40 -5.22 15.58
CA MET A 499 9.46 -3.90 14.96
C MET A 499 9.82 -2.88 16.03
N ASN A 500 10.96 -2.21 15.85
CA ASN A 500 11.36 -1.12 16.71
C ASN A 500 10.48 0.10 16.48
N LEU A 501 10.16 0.83 17.55
CA LEU A 501 9.45 2.10 17.47
C LEU A 501 10.51 3.20 17.40
N THR A 502 10.63 3.85 16.26
CA THR A 502 11.53 5.01 16.03
C THR A 502 10.96 6.26 16.66
#